data_714991f48c5e093b8dbcaa4c0c551402
#
_entry.id   714991f48c5e093b8dbcaa4c0c551402
#
_cell.length_a   1.000
_cell.length_b   1.000
_cell.length_c   1.000
_cell.angle_alpha   90.00
_cell.angle_beta   90.00
_cell.angle_gamma   90.00
#
_symmetry.space_group_name_H-M   'P 1'
#
loop_
_entity.id
_entity.type
_entity.pdbx_description
1 polymer ?
#
loop_
_entity_poly.entity_id
_entity_poly.type
_entity_poly.pdbx_seq_one_letter_code
_entity_poly.pdbx_strand_id
1 'polypeptide(L)'
;MAAQKIPAARRGAMLNVVLVAPEIPQNTGNIARTCAATGTVLHLVKPLGFDISDAAVKRAGLDYWHLVDVRVYEDLDDFFARNDVRQLRLFSTKAPRAYTEADYADGCYLFFGRETKGLPEELLERHYESCVRIPMREAARSLNLSNSVAVGVFEALRQQEFPHLKEYGKMKCNI
;
A
#
# COMPACT_ATOMS: atom_id res chain seq x y z
N MET A 1 23.40 -16.22 13.44
CA MET A 1 23.80 -15.31 12.34
C MET A 1 23.00 -14.03 12.51
N ALA A 2 23.67 -12.91 12.75
CA ALA A 2 23.06 -11.64 13.12
C ALA A 2 22.26 -11.06 11.94
N ALA A 3 21.02 -10.66 12.20
CA ALA A 3 20.21 -9.88 11.27
C ALA A 3 20.95 -8.58 10.94
N GLN A 4 21.30 -8.42 9.67
CA GLN A 4 21.93 -7.20 9.17
C GLN A 4 20.88 -6.07 9.27
N LYS A 5 21.00 -5.22 10.28
CA LYS A 5 20.25 -3.96 10.38
C LYS A 5 20.57 -3.12 9.15
N ILE A 6 19.58 -2.87 8.31
CA ILE A 6 19.66 -1.87 7.25
C ILE A 6 19.96 -0.52 7.93
N PRO A 7 21.01 0.21 7.50
CA PRO A 7 21.38 1.45 8.15
C PRO A 7 20.25 2.49 8.02
N ALA A 8 19.96 3.20 9.12
CA ALA A 8 18.97 4.28 9.20
C ALA A 8 19.34 5.57 8.42
N ALA A 9 20.22 5.47 7.44
CA ALA A 9 20.76 6.59 6.66
C ALA A 9 20.25 6.51 5.22
N ARG A 10 19.06 7.04 5.01
CA ARG A 10 18.49 7.75 3.85
C ARG A 10 16.97 7.69 3.93
N ARG A 11 16.39 8.47 4.85
CA ARG A 11 14.96 8.79 4.85
C ARG A 11 14.71 9.80 3.72
N GLY A 12 14.60 9.31 2.51
CA GLY A 12 14.05 10.03 1.38
C GLY A 12 12.86 9.23 0.87
N ALA A 13 11.79 9.92 0.57
CA ALA A 13 10.61 9.47 -0.17
C ALA A 13 10.13 8.05 0.18
N MET A 14 9.38 7.88 1.24
CA MET A 14 8.79 6.59 1.58
C MET A 14 7.27 6.69 1.55
N LEU A 15 6.65 6.12 0.53
CA LEU A 15 5.21 5.95 0.50
C LEU A 15 4.75 4.99 1.60
N ASN A 16 3.51 5.16 2.03
CA ASN A 16 2.88 4.33 3.03
C ASN A 16 1.59 3.72 2.44
N VAL A 17 1.49 2.41 2.40
CA VAL A 17 0.25 1.69 2.05
C VAL A 17 -0.45 1.30 3.34
N VAL A 18 -1.71 1.68 3.48
CA VAL A 18 -2.55 1.35 4.64
C VAL A 18 -3.70 0.45 4.20
N LEU A 19 -3.71 -0.78 4.68
CA LEU A 19 -4.81 -1.73 4.46
C LEU A 19 -5.72 -1.74 5.69
N VAL A 20 -6.96 -1.32 5.50
CA VAL A 20 -7.96 -1.28 6.56
C VAL A 20 -8.79 -2.55 6.52
N ALA A 21 -8.63 -3.40 7.51
CA ALA A 21 -9.32 -4.67 7.68
C ALA A 21 -9.22 -5.61 6.45
N PRO A 22 -8.02 -5.89 5.90
CA PRO A 22 -7.87 -6.77 4.73
C PRO A 22 -8.34 -8.19 5.07
N GLU A 23 -9.01 -8.85 4.10
CA GLU A 23 -9.68 -10.13 4.31
C GLU A 23 -8.94 -11.31 3.67
N ILE A 24 -8.24 -11.09 2.56
CA ILE A 24 -7.65 -12.15 1.72
C ILE A 24 -6.12 -12.15 1.86
N PRO A 25 -5.53 -13.21 2.45
CA PRO A 25 -4.08 -13.26 2.70
C PRO A 25 -3.24 -13.20 1.42
N GLN A 26 -3.71 -13.76 0.30
CA GLN A 26 -3.02 -13.72 -0.98
C GLN A 26 -2.88 -12.29 -1.52
N ASN A 27 -3.90 -11.43 -1.33
CA ASN A 27 -3.82 -10.03 -1.71
C ASN A 27 -2.76 -9.31 -0.88
N THR A 28 -2.78 -9.51 0.43
CA THR A 28 -1.78 -8.90 1.33
C THR A 28 -0.37 -9.38 0.99
N GLY A 29 -0.19 -10.65 0.62
CA GLY A 29 1.09 -11.18 0.15
C GLY A 29 1.60 -10.50 -1.12
N ASN A 30 0.74 -10.33 -2.12
CA ASN A 30 1.09 -9.61 -3.36
C ASN A 30 1.40 -8.13 -3.08
N ILE A 31 0.67 -7.50 -2.15
CA ILE A 31 0.92 -6.12 -1.73
C ILE A 31 2.27 -6.01 -1.01
N ALA A 32 2.58 -6.93 -0.11
CA ALA A 32 3.87 -6.98 0.55
C ALA A 32 5.03 -7.07 -0.48
N ARG A 33 4.86 -7.87 -1.54
CA ARG A 33 5.83 -7.95 -2.65
C ARG A 33 5.98 -6.61 -3.37
N THR A 34 4.89 -5.91 -3.64
CA THR A 34 4.93 -4.56 -4.23
C THR A 34 5.66 -3.60 -3.29
N CYS A 35 5.37 -3.62 -1.99
CA CYS A 35 6.04 -2.79 -1.00
C CYS A 35 7.54 -3.11 -0.91
N ALA A 36 7.93 -4.39 -0.91
CA ALA A 36 9.33 -4.80 -0.94
C ALA A 36 10.08 -4.27 -2.18
N ALA A 37 9.43 -4.34 -3.35
CA ALA A 37 10.02 -3.90 -4.62
C ALA A 37 10.19 -2.38 -4.71
N THR A 38 9.39 -1.61 -3.98
CA THR A 38 9.33 -0.14 -4.05
C THR A 38 9.88 0.58 -2.82
N GLY A 39 10.21 -0.16 -1.75
CA GLY A 39 10.61 0.44 -0.47
C GLY A 39 9.47 1.10 0.30
N THR A 40 8.21 0.81 -0.06
CA THR A 40 6.99 1.33 0.57
C THR A 40 6.75 0.64 1.91
N VAL A 41 6.33 1.38 2.94
CA VAL A 41 5.91 0.83 4.23
C VAL A 41 4.51 0.25 4.13
N LEU A 42 4.28 -0.92 4.71
CA LEU A 42 2.97 -1.57 4.76
C LEU A 42 2.37 -1.47 6.17
N HIS A 43 1.23 -0.80 6.28
CA HIS A 43 0.45 -0.68 7.50
C HIS A 43 -0.80 -1.57 7.42
N LEU A 44 -1.01 -2.41 8.42
CA LEU A 44 -2.16 -3.30 8.55
C LEU A 44 -3.01 -2.86 9.73
N VAL A 45 -4.22 -2.42 9.46
CA VAL A 45 -5.19 -2.03 10.49
C VAL A 45 -6.20 -3.16 10.67
N LYS A 46 -6.31 -3.68 11.90
CA LYS A 46 -7.22 -4.77 12.25
C LYS A 46 -8.71 -4.37 12.13
N PRO A 47 -9.65 -5.36 12.07
CA PRO A 47 -9.40 -6.80 12.11
C PRO A 47 -8.79 -7.34 10.81
N LEU A 48 -7.91 -8.34 10.91
CA LEU A 48 -7.38 -9.04 9.75
C LEU A 48 -8.18 -10.33 9.54
N GLY A 49 -8.52 -10.63 8.28
CA GLY A 49 -9.19 -11.88 7.91
C GLY A 49 -8.27 -13.12 7.93
N PHE A 50 -7.01 -12.96 8.39
CA PHE A 50 -5.99 -14.01 8.37
C PHE A 50 -4.95 -13.81 9.49
N ASP A 51 -4.19 -14.87 9.77
CA ASP A 51 -3.09 -14.83 10.72
C ASP A 51 -1.80 -14.34 10.04
N ILE A 52 -1.09 -13.42 10.70
CA ILE A 52 0.21 -12.86 10.26
C ILE A 52 1.37 -13.35 11.11
N SER A 53 1.20 -14.41 11.91
CA SER A 53 2.32 -15.03 12.61
C SER A 53 3.39 -15.54 11.63
N ASP A 54 4.65 -15.60 12.08
CA ASP A 54 5.77 -16.08 11.24
C ASP A 54 5.48 -17.45 10.61
N ALA A 55 4.77 -18.33 11.33
CA ALA A 55 4.38 -19.65 10.84
C ALA A 55 3.32 -19.55 9.71
N ALA A 56 2.36 -18.63 9.81
CA ALA A 56 1.32 -18.42 8.80
C ALA A 56 1.91 -17.74 7.56
N VAL A 57 2.74 -16.74 7.74
CA VAL A 57 3.48 -16.03 6.67
C VAL A 57 4.34 -17.02 5.87
N LYS A 58 5.09 -17.88 6.54
CA LYS A 58 5.92 -18.89 5.91
C LYS A 58 5.10 -19.95 5.15
N ARG A 59 3.97 -20.42 5.71
CA ARG A 59 3.05 -21.36 5.03
C ARG A 59 2.38 -20.76 3.80
N ALA A 60 2.11 -19.45 3.83
CA ALA A 60 1.51 -18.73 2.71
C ALA A 60 2.51 -18.41 1.58
N GLY A 61 3.81 -18.78 1.72
CA GLY A 61 4.85 -18.53 0.73
C GLY A 61 5.15 -17.04 0.52
N LEU A 62 5.02 -16.23 1.57
CA LEU A 62 5.25 -14.81 1.52
C LEU A 62 6.76 -14.50 1.62
N ASP A 63 7.54 -14.91 0.63
CA ASP A 63 9.00 -14.85 0.60
C ASP A 63 9.57 -13.43 0.76
N TYR A 64 8.79 -12.42 0.43
CA TYR A 64 9.18 -11.01 0.50
C TYR A 64 8.84 -10.32 1.83
N TRP A 65 8.14 -11.02 2.75
CA TRP A 65 7.68 -10.42 4.00
C TRP A 65 8.82 -9.83 4.85
N HIS A 66 9.95 -10.52 4.89
CA HIS A 66 11.14 -10.08 5.64
C HIS A 66 11.85 -8.84 5.04
N LEU A 67 11.48 -8.45 3.82
CA LEU A 67 12.03 -7.27 3.13
C LEU A 67 11.16 -6.02 3.28
N VAL A 68 9.99 -6.15 3.90
CA VAL A 68 9.00 -5.07 4.05
C VAL A 68 8.98 -4.57 5.49
N ASP A 69 8.93 -3.26 5.70
CA ASP A 69 8.57 -2.67 6.99
C ASP A 69 7.04 -2.82 7.16
N VAL A 70 6.62 -3.84 7.91
CA VAL A 70 5.21 -4.11 8.21
C VAL A 70 4.87 -3.63 9.60
N ARG A 71 3.83 -2.78 9.71
CA ARG A 71 3.34 -2.23 10.97
C ARG A 71 1.90 -2.59 11.17
N VAL A 72 1.53 -3.04 12.38
CA VAL A 72 0.19 -3.51 12.72
C VAL A 72 -0.44 -2.61 13.78
N TYR A 73 -1.73 -2.34 13.61
CA TYR A 73 -2.52 -1.46 14.47
C TYR A 73 -3.82 -2.16 14.86
N GLU A 74 -4.29 -1.87 16.08
CA GLU A 74 -5.52 -2.47 16.60
C GLU A 74 -6.75 -1.94 15.84
N ASP A 75 -6.76 -0.65 15.52
CA ASP A 75 -7.83 0.02 14.78
C ASP A 75 -7.30 1.30 14.09
N LEU A 76 -8.18 2.08 13.48
CA LEU A 76 -7.84 3.36 12.85
C LEU A 76 -7.41 4.42 13.86
N ASP A 77 -7.95 4.42 15.06
CA ASP A 77 -7.59 5.39 16.11
C ASP A 77 -6.16 5.15 16.60
N ASP A 78 -5.77 3.87 16.83
CA ASP A 78 -4.38 3.49 17.12
C ASP A 78 -3.44 3.85 15.97
N PHE A 79 -3.89 3.66 14.72
CA PHE A 79 -3.10 4.06 13.55
C PHE A 79 -2.84 5.57 13.52
N PHE A 80 -3.88 6.41 13.65
CA PHE A 80 -3.74 7.86 13.61
C PHE A 80 -3.01 8.43 14.82
N ALA A 81 -3.14 7.80 15.99
CA ALA A 81 -2.40 8.20 17.20
C ALA A 81 -0.88 7.97 17.07
N ARG A 82 -0.46 6.98 16.30
CA ARG A 82 0.96 6.56 16.17
C ARG A 82 1.66 7.09 14.92
N ASN A 83 0.94 7.76 14.01
CA ASN A 83 1.50 8.24 12.75
C ASN A 83 1.17 9.71 12.51
N ASP A 84 2.16 10.50 12.09
CA ASP A 84 1.97 11.89 11.62
C ASP A 84 1.52 11.86 10.15
N VAL A 85 0.22 11.75 9.92
CA VAL A 85 -0.39 11.63 8.59
C VAL A 85 -0.62 13.04 8.02
N ARG A 86 0.38 13.58 7.32
CA ARG A 86 0.32 14.93 6.70
C ARG A 86 -0.44 14.94 5.39
N GLN A 87 -0.34 13.88 4.61
CA GLN A 87 -1.06 13.70 3.36
C GLN A 87 -1.57 12.28 3.25
N LEU A 88 -2.83 12.14 2.86
CA LEU A 88 -3.45 10.84 2.61
C LEU A 88 -4.28 10.87 1.32
N ARG A 89 -4.43 9.68 0.69
CA ARG A 89 -5.34 9.42 -0.43
C ARG A 89 -6.12 8.16 -0.13
N LEU A 90 -7.43 8.24 -0.21
CA LEU A 90 -8.34 7.14 0.06
C LEU A 90 -8.85 6.59 -1.28
N PHE A 91 -8.43 5.38 -1.62
CA PHE A 91 -8.85 4.72 -2.85
C PHE A 91 -10.24 4.11 -2.67
N SER A 92 -11.21 4.66 -3.41
CA SER A 92 -12.61 4.23 -3.34
C SER A 92 -13.31 4.41 -4.70
N THR A 93 -14.25 3.53 -5.00
CA THR A 93 -15.13 3.68 -6.17
C THR A 93 -16.14 4.82 -6.02
N LYS A 94 -16.28 5.38 -4.81
CA LYS A 94 -17.17 6.52 -4.46
C LYS A 94 -16.48 7.88 -4.55
N ALA A 95 -15.19 7.91 -4.91
CA ALA A 95 -14.41 9.14 -4.92
C ALA A 95 -14.83 10.11 -6.05
N PRO A 96 -14.69 11.43 -5.82
CA PRO A 96 -15.15 12.46 -6.75
C PRO A 96 -14.23 12.68 -7.95
N ARG A 97 -12.98 12.20 -7.91
CA ARG A 97 -11.97 12.43 -8.95
C ARG A 97 -11.11 11.21 -9.25
N ALA A 98 -10.47 11.22 -10.41
CA ALA A 98 -9.53 10.17 -10.78
C ALA A 98 -8.25 10.24 -9.93
N TYR A 99 -7.63 9.09 -9.68
CA TYR A 99 -6.39 9.00 -8.91
C TYR A 99 -5.22 9.78 -9.54
N THR A 100 -5.25 9.94 -10.86
CA THR A 100 -4.24 10.71 -11.62
C THR A 100 -4.36 12.22 -11.48
N GLU A 101 -5.49 12.72 -10.95
CA GLU A 101 -5.74 14.15 -10.71
C GLU A 101 -5.30 14.60 -9.31
N ALA A 102 -4.81 13.67 -8.50
CA ALA A 102 -4.33 13.96 -7.15
C ALA A 102 -2.81 14.05 -7.11
N ASP A 103 -2.29 14.89 -6.22
CA ASP A 103 -0.85 14.98 -5.94
C ASP A 103 -0.45 13.97 -4.87
N TYR A 104 0.72 13.36 -5.05
CA TYR A 104 1.29 12.38 -4.12
C TYR A 104 2.68 12.87 -3.66
N ALA A 105 2.70 13.59 -2.53
CA ALA A 105 3.97 14.04 -1.95
C ALA A 105 4.73 12.88 -1.28
N ASP A 106 5.99 13.13 -0.99
CA ASP A 106 6.82 12.25 -0.16
C ASP A 106 6.14 11.99 1.20
N GLY A 107 6.16 10.74 1.64
CA GLY A 107 5.49 10.32 2.87
C GLY A 107 3.97 10.19 2.78
N CYS A 108 3.35 10.30 1.59
CA CYS A 108 1.91 10.16 1.42
C CYS A 108 1.42 8.77 1.85
N TYR A 109 0.27 8.74 2.52
CA TYR A 109 -0.42 7.52 2.95
C TYR A 109 -1.52 7.16 1.95
N LEU A 110 -1.45 5.96 1.36
CA LEU A 110 -2.41 5.42 0.41
C LEU A 110 -3.31 4.40 1.12
N PHE A 111 -4.56 4.75 1.34
CA PHE A 111 -5.52 3.93 2.08
C PHE A 111 -6.35 3.06 1.13
N PHE A 112 -6.46 1.79 1.48
CA PHE A 112 -7.29 0.81 0.80
C PHE A 112 -8.12 0.04 1.82
N GLY A 113 -9.38 -0.21 1.50
CA GLY A 113 -10.29 -0.93 2.38
C GLY A 113 -10.32 -2.43 2.12
N ARG A 114 -11.18 -3.13 2.86
CA ARG A 114 -11.42 -4.57 2.69
C ARG A 114 -12.00 -4.88 1.32
N GLU A 115 -11.74 -6.09 0.85
CA GLU A 115 -12.12 -6.55 -0.49
C GLU A 115 -13.64 -6.51 -0.73
N THR A 116 -14.43 -6.80 0.31
CA THR A 116 -15.89 -6.91 0.20
C THR A 116 -16.63 -5.59 0.33
N LYS A 117 -16.14 -4.65 1.16
CA LYS A 117 -16.87 -3.42 1.54
C LYS A 117 -16.11 -2.13 1.28
N GLY A 118 -14.82 -2.20 0.95
CA GLY A 118 -13.96 -1.02 0.81
C GLY A 118 -13.63 -0.36 2.16
N LEU A 119 -13.31 0.93 2.12
CA LEU A 119 -13.03 1.75 3.30
C LEU A 119 -14.33 2.08 4.06
N PRO A 120 -14.24 2.27 5.41
CA PRO A 120 -15.37 2.73 6.22
C PRO A 120 -15.96 4.03 5.69
N GLU A 121 -17.30 4.13 5.63
CA GLU A 121 -18.01 5.34 5.15
C GLU A 121 -17.62 6.58 5.93
N GLU A 122 -17.58 6.49 7.25
CA GLU A 122 -17.21 7.61 8.12
C GLU A 122 -15.80 8.16 7.81
N LEU A 123 -14.85 7.28 7.47
CA LEU A 123 -13.51 7.68 7.05
C LEU A 123 -13.55 8.40 5.69
N LEU A 124 -14.34 7.89 4.74
CA LEU A 124 -14.53 8.51 3.42
C LEU A 124 -15.20 9.88 3.53
N GLU A 125 -16.25 10.01 4.35
CA GLU A 125 -16.96 11.28 4.57
C GLU A 125 -16.04 12.33 5.19
N ARG A 126 -15.28 11.96 6.23
CA ARG A 126 -14.32 12.86 6.90
C ARG A 126 -13.23 13.38 5.97
N HIS A 127 -12.84 12.61 4.98
CA HIS A 127 -11.73 12.91 4.06
C HIS A 127 -12.14 12.92 2.58
N TYR A 128 -13.39 13.29 2.27
CA TYR A 128 -13.96 13.14 0.94
C TYR A 128 -13.13 13.79 -0.16
N GLU A 129 -12.59 15.00 0.08
CA GLU A 129 -11.72 15.70 -0.86
C GLU A 129 -10.37 14.99 -1.11
N SER A 130 -9.99 14.08 -0.24
CA SER A 130 -8.80 13.25 -0.40
C SER A 130 -9.09 11.89 -1.05
N CYS A 131 -10.35 11.60 -1.34
CA CYS A 131 -10.75 10.38 -2.00
C CYS A 131 -10.40 10.42 -3.49
N VAL A 132 -9.90 9.29 -4.00
CA VAL A 132 -9.52 9.11 -5.41
C VAL A 132 -10.02 7.75 -5.91
N ARG A 133 -10.33 7.67 -7.20
CA ARG A 133 -10.76 6.40 -7.83
C ARG A 133 -9.86 6.02 -9.00
N ILE A 134 -9.67 4.73 -9.17
CA ILE A 134 -9.13 4.18 -10.41
C ILE A 134 -10.30 4.09 -11.40
N PRO A 135 -10.23 4.74 -12.58
CA PRO A 135 -11.29 4.67 -13.58
C PRO A 135 -11.52 3.24 -14.04
N MET A 136 -12.79 2.87 -14.13
CA MET A 136 -13.24 1.55 -14.59
C MET A 136 -14.48 1.68 -15.47
N ARG A 137 -14.76 0.65 -16.27
CA ARG A 137 -16.02 0.55 -17.01
C ARG A 137 -17.19 0.48 -16.01
N GLU A 138 -18.34 1.05 -16.37
CA GLU A 138 -19.52 1.12 -15.52
C GLU A 138 -19.99 -0.26 -15.01
N ALA A 139 -19.89 -1.27 -15.84
CA ALA A 139 -20.26 -2.66 -15.49
C ALA A 139 -19.30 -3.33 -14.49
N ALA A 140 -18.11 -2.76 -14.24
CA ALA A 140 -17.14 -3.31 -13.32
C ALA A 140 -17.38 -2.77 -11.90
N ARG A 141 -17.47 -3.67 -10.91
CA ARG A 141 -17.72 -3.28 -9.52
C ARG A 141 -16.46 -2.74 -8.83
N SER A 142 -15.35 -3.44 -8.99
CA SER A 142 -14.06 -3.11 -8.36
C SER A 142 -12.92 -3.82 -9.07
N LEU A 143 -11.69 -3.33 -8.87
CA LEU A 143 -10.46 -4.08 -9.16
C LEU A 143 -10.08 -4.95 -7.95
N ASN A 144 -9.27 -5.97 -8.20
CA ASN A 144 -8.61 -6.71 -7.15
C ASN A 144 -7.78 -5.76 -6.27
N LEU A 145 -7.77 -5.99 -4.94
CA LEU A 145 -7.11 -5.11 -3.98
C LEU A 145 -5.62 -4.95 -4.29
N SER A 146 -4.89 -6.03 -4.54
CA SER A 146 -3.45 -5.96 -4.80
C SER A 146 -3.13 -5.22 -6.11
N ASN A 147 -3.97 -5.34 -7.12
CA ASN A 147 -3.85 -4.58 -8.36
C ASN A 147 -4.10 -3.08 -8.11
N SER A 148 -5.12 -2.74 -7.34
CA SER A 148 -5.43 -1.35 -6.97
C SER A 148 -4.27 -0.69 -6.23
N VAL A 149 -3.67 -1.41 -5.28
CA VAL A 149 -2.49 -0.94 -4.53
C VAL A 149 -1.31 -0.72 -5.48
N ALA A 150 -1.01 -1.68 -6.36
CA ALA A 150 0.08 -1.52 -7.32
C ALA A 150 -0.12 -0.30 -8.22
N VAL A 151 -1.33 -0.09 -8.76
CA VAL A 151 -1.66 1.08 -9.58
C VAL A 151 -1.44 2.37 -8.80
N GLY A 152 -1.95 2.47 -7.56
CA GLY A 152 -1.79 3.68 -6.73
C GLY A 152 -0.34 3.96 -6.35
N VAL A 153 0.42 2.94 -5.94
CA VAL A 153 1.83 3.05 -5.57
C VAL A 153 2.67 3.52 -6.76
N PHE A 154 2.50 2.90 -7.94
CA PHE A 154 3.30 3.27 -9.11
C PHE A 154 2.91 4.64 -9.69
N GLU A 155 1.67 5.09 -9.57
CA GLU A 155 1.32 6.46 -9.92
C GLU A 155 1.98 7.46 -8.97
N ALA A 156 1.93 7.22 -7.67
CA ALA A 156 2.61 8.09 -6.70
C ALA A 156 4.13 8.15 -6.95
N LEU A 157 4.76 7.01 -7.21
CA LEU A 157 6.19 6.94 -7.54
C LEU A 157 6.51 7.62 -8.89
N ARG A 158 5.63 7.51 -9.89
CA ARG A 158 5.78 8.21 -11.16
C ARG A 158 5.81 9.73 -10.97
N GLN A 159 4.93 10.26 -10.14
CA GLN A 159 4.92 11.70 -9.83
C GLN A 159 6.16 12.15 -9.07
N GLN A 160 6.79 11.25 -8.33
CA GLN A 160 8.04 11.48 -7.59
C GLN A 160 9.29 11.12 -8.40
N GLU A 161 9.16 10.82 -9.70
CA GLU A 161 10.28 10.46 -10.59
C GLU A 161 11.05 9.20 -10.14
N PHE A 162 10.32 8.20 -9.58
CA PHE A 162 10.84 6.89 -9.15
C PHE A 162 12.10 6.94 -8.28
N PRO A 163 12.10 7.69 -7.15
CA PRO A 163 13.29 7.89 -6.35
C PRO A 163 13.85 6.55 -5.86
N HIS A 164 15.14 6.36 -6.05
CA HIS A 164 15.89 5.16 -5.63
C HIS A 164 15.51 3.85 -6.33
N LEU A 165 14.66 3.88 -7.35
CA LEU A 165 14.31 2.71 -8.13
C LEU A 165 15.21 2.59 -9.36
N LYS A 166 15.43 1.36 -9.81
CA LYS A 166 16.16 1.09 -11.05
C LYS A 166 15.19 1.12 -12.22
N GLU A 167 15.24 2.17 -13.02
CA GLU A 167 14.33 2.39 -14.14
C GLU A 167 14.69 1.60 -15.41
N TYR A 168 15.96 1.32 -15.63
CA TYR A 168 16.45 0.73 -16.87
C TYR A 168 17.13 -0.62 -16.64
N GLY A 169 16.84 -1.57 -17.52
CA GLY A 169 17.51 -2.87 -17.60
C GLY A 169 18.49 -2.95 -18.75
N LYS A 170 19.37 -3.96 -18.73
CA LYS A 170 20.23 -4.34 -19.87
C LYS A 170 19.92 -5.78 -20.23
N MET A 171 19.63 -6.02 -21.51
CA MET A 171 19.54 -7.38 -22.03
C MET A 171 20.94 -7.98 -22.12
N LYS A 172 21.15 -9.19 -21.60
CA LYS A 172 22.35 -9.96 -21.88
C LYS A 172 22.18 -10.55 -23.29
N CYS A 173 22.70 -9.87 -24.30
CA CYS A 173 22.83 -10.48 -25.61
C CYS A 173 24.03 -11.45 -25.54
N ASN A 174 23.77 -12.75 -25.56
CA ASN A 174 24.79 -13.72 -25.93
C ASN A 174 24.98 -13.57 -27.46
N ILE A 175 25.99 -12.81 -27.89
CA ILE A 175 26.52 -12.82 -29.26
C ILE A 175 27.54 -13.95 -29.31
#